data_24abc2d48700c4d16db8c3d4f023f643
#
_entry.id   24abc2d48700c4d16db8c3d4f023f643
#
_cell.length_a   1.000
_cell.length_b   1.000
_cell.length_c   1.000
_cell.angle_alpha   90.00
_cell.angle_beta   90.00
_cell.angle_gamma   90.00
#
_symmetry.space_group_name_H-M   'P 1'
#
loop_
_entity.id
_entity.type
_entity.pdbx_description
1 polymer ?
#
loop_
_entity_poly.entity_id
_entity_poly.type
_entity_poly.pdbx_seq_one_letter_code
_entity_poly.pdbx_strand_id
1 'polypeptide(L)'
;MLERQWEAHTRIQDGFSRIVFEDGEEITVKNDGKTGIDFVEEYLDEMKKNYPSHLVAADQLLQMRLGRSYKTIRNLRSRYLSELALVSLNCCFGREDDIPDHEGPEDFNTENTHCPMRYNCPFNGFNPAFKDKKEVCCNPVYECGLTPTQAAVANMLVNTSLTYEEIADEMGCSYSNIDNMRKRIFAKLGVATRPELMLTLKGKRLV
;
A
#
# COMPACT_ATOMS: atom_id res chain seq x y z
N MET A 1 0.08 -13.85 17.75
CA MET A 1 0.15 -12.38 17.71
C MET A 1 -0.82 -11.79 16.70
N LEU A 2 -0.96 -12.39 15.52
CA LEU A 2 -1.90 -11.92 14.49
C LEU A 2 -3.38 -12.31 14.70
N GLU A 3 -3.73 -12.85 15.86
CA GLU A 3 -5.13 -12.99 16.26
C GLU A 3 -5.74 -11.69 16.84
N ARG A 4 -4.91 -10.68 17.06
CA ARG A 4 -5.25 -9.38 17.66
C ARG A 4 -5.25 -8.29 16.60
N GLN A 5 -6.10 -7.30 16.78
CA GLN A 5 -6.06 -6.07 15.97
C GLN A 5 -4.78 -5.28 16.25
N TRP A 6 -4.19 -4.70 15.21
CA TRP A 6 -3.01 -3.85 15.34
C TRP A 6 -2.93 -2.79 14.23
N GLU A 7 -2.17 -1.74 14.52
CA GLU A 7 -1.83 -0.62 13.64
C GLU A 7 -0.32 -0.53 13.48
N ALA A 8 0.19 -0.31 12.27
CA ALA A 8 1.62 -0.20 11.99
C ALA A 8 2.05 1.25 11.77
N HIS A 9 2.91 1.74 12.64
CA HIS A 9 3.54 3.06 12.52
C HIS A 9 4.92 2.90 11.87
N THR A 10 4.97 2.88 10.55
CA THR A 10 6.18 2.55 9.81
C THR A 10 6.90 3.80 9.30
N ARG A 11 8.20 3.91 9.64
CA ARG A 11 9.11 4.93 9.12
C ARG A 11 10.31 4.27 8.46
N ILE A 12 10.21 4.05 7.15
CA ILE A 12 11.29 3.41 6.36
C ILE A 12 12.64 4.10 6.53
N GLN A 13 12.66 5.43 6.65
CA GLN A 13 13.90 6.20 6.78
C GLN A 13 14.64 5.86 8.08
N ASP A 14 13.92 5.48 9.12
CA ASP A 14 14.48 5.20 10.44
C ASP A 14 14.84 3.71 10.63
N GLY A 15 14.46 2.84 9.67
CA GLY A 15 14.77 1.42 9.68
C GLY A 15 14.02 0.64 10.75
N PHE A 16 12.86 1.13 11.18
CA PHE A 16 12.00 0.44 12.13
C PHE A 16 10.51 0.64 11.83
N SER A 17 9.68 -0.23 12.37
CA SER A 17 8.23 -0.07 12.48
C SER A 17 7.81 -0.33 13.92
N ARG A 18 6.83 0.41 14.40
CA ARG A 18 6.17 0.19 15.67
C ARG A 18 4.78 -0.36 15.39
N ILE A 19 4.47 -1.51 15.97
CA ILE A 19 3.16 -2.17 15.87
C ILE A 19 2.44 -1.93 17.19
N VAL A 20 1.29 -1.30 17.12
CA VAL A 20 0.46 -0.97 18.30
C VAL A 20 -0.78 -1.84 18.28
N PHE A 21 -1.01 -2.61 19.32
CA PHE A 21 -2.18 -3.47 19.47
C PHE A 21 -3.35 -2.73 20.14
N GLU A 22 -4.57 -3.23 19.95
CA GLU A 22 -5.80 -2.68 20.51
C GLU A 22 -5.80 -2.49 22.05
N ASP A 23 -5.01 -3.33 22.76
CA ASP A 23 -4.85 -3.26 24.22
C ASP A 23 -3.73 -2.31 24.67
N GLY A 24 -3.09 -1.62 23.72
CA GLY A 24 -2.00 -0.68 23.97
C GLY A 24 -0.61 -1.32 24.12
N GLU A 25 -0.48 -2.63 23.94
CA GLU A 25 0.84 -3.25 23.84
C GLU A 25 1.53 -2.80 22.54
N GLU A 26 2.84 -2.61 22.60
CA GLU A 26 3.64 -2.20 21.44
C GLU A 26 4.78 -3.17 21.16
N ILE A 27 4.97 -3.50 19.90
CA ILE A 27 6.14 -4.24 19.42
C ILE A 27 6.92 -3.34 18.46
N THR A 28 8.23 -3.24 18.67
CA THR A 28 9.11 -2.60 17.69
C THR A 28 9.74 -3.66 16.81
N VAL A 29 9.67 -3.47 15.49
CA VAL A 29 10.37 -4.27 14.49
C VAL A 29 11.56 -3.46 13.97
N LYS A 30 12.78 -4.02 13.99
CA LYS A 30 13.99 -3.40 13.45
C LYS A 30 14.65 -4.28 12.40
N ASN A 31 15.47 -3.67 11.56
CA ASN A 31 16.24 -4.37 10.51
C ASN A 31 17.49 -5.11 11.05
N ASP A 32 17.54 -5.37 12.34
CA ASP A 32 18.67 -6.05 13.02
C ASP A 32 18.56 -7.60 13.03
N GLY A 33 17.40 -8.12 12.63
CA GLY A 33 17.11 -9.55 12.63
C GLY A 33 16.87 -10.15 14.01
N LYS A 34 16.55 -9.33 15.01
CA LYS A 34 16.32 -9.74 16.39
C LYS A 34 15.11 -9.07 17.01
N THR A 35 15.06 -7.75 16.92
CA THR A 35 13.99 -6.95 17.53
C THR A 35 12.66 -7.17 16.81
N GLY A 36 11.69 -7.75 17.51
CA GLY A 36 10.36 -8.07 16.96
C GLY A 36 10.34 -9.25 15.99
N ILE A 37 11.32 -10.15 16.05
CA ILE A 37 11.46 -11.25 15.06
C ILE A 37 10.28 -12.23 15.08
N ASP A 38 9.69 -12.51 16.22
CA ASP A 38 8.54 -13.40 16.34
C ASP A 38 7.32 -12.84 15.60
N PHE A 39 7.07 -11.52 15.75
CA PHE A 39 6.04 -10.83 14.96
C PHE A 39 6.36 -10.87 13.45
N VAL A 40 7.62 -10.64 13.07
CA VAL A 40 8.07 -10.66 11.67
C VAL A 40 7.80 -12.00 11.01
N GLU A 41 8.14 -13.09 11.68
CA GLU A 41 7.95 -14.45 11.12
C GLU A 41 6.46 -14.75 10.95
N GLU A 42 5.64 -14.48 11.96
CA GLU A 42 4.19 -14.68 11.89
C GLU A 42 3.53 -13.80 10.81
N TYR A 43 3.89 -12.51 10.75
CA TYR A 43 3.41 -11.57 9.73
C TYR A 43 3.75 -12.02 8.30
N LEU A 44 5.01 -12.41 8.05
CA LEU A 44 5.43 -12.83 6.71
C LEU A 44 4.81 -14.16 6.29
N ASP A 45 4.56 -15.08 7.22
CA ASP A 45 3.86 -16.32 6.92
C ASP A 45 2.40 -16.07 6.53
N GLU A 46 1.73 -15.14 7.20
CA GLU A 46 0.37 -14.74 6.87
C GLU A 46 0.32 -14.01 5.52
N MET A 47 1.23 -13.06 5.29
CA MET A 47 1.35 -12.36 4.01
C MET A 47 1.66 -13.32 2.86
N LYS A 48 2.48 -14.34 3.08
CA LYS A 48 2.78 -15.36 2.08
C LYS A 48 1.56 -16.21 1.72
N LYS A 49 0.71 -16.48 2.69
CA LYS A 49 -0.53 -17.24 2.49
C LYS A 49 -1.56 -16.43 1.69
N ASN A 50 -1.78 -15.17 2.09
CA ASN A 50 -2.89 -14.36 1.58
C ASN A 50 -2.47 -13.42 0.44
N TYR A 51 -1.24 -12.91 0.47
CA TYR A 51 -0.71 -11.90 -0.47
C TYR A 51 0.67 -12.28 -1.03
N PRO A 52 0.83 -13.48 -1.64
CA PRO A 52 2.15 -13.95 -2.11
C PRO A 52 2.78 -13.01 -3.13
N SER A 53 1.98 -12.39 -4.01
CA SER A 53 2.47 -11.44 -5.01
C SER A 53 3.04 -10.19 -4.39
N HIS A 54 2.46 -9.73 -3.28
CA HIS A 54 2.96 -8.58 -2.53
C HIS A 54 4.37 -8.87 -1.98
N LEU A 55 4.59 -10.04 -1.40
CA LEU A 55 5.93 -10.40 -0.90
C LEU A 55 6.97 -10.50 -2.01
N VAL A 56 6.59 -10.98 -3.19
CA VAL A 56 7.50 -10.96 -4.36
C VAL A 56 7.87 -9.53 -4.74
N ALA A 57 6.90 -8.62 -4.77
CA ALA A 57 7.16 -7.21 -5.04
C ALA A 57 8.03 -6.56 -3.95
N ALA A 58 7.74 -6.84 -2.68
CA ALA A 58 8.53 -6.34 -1.54
C ALA A 58 9.98 -6.84 -1.60
N ASP A 59 10.21 -8.11 -1.95
CA ASP A 59 11.56 -8.67 -2.11
C ASP A 59 12.32 -7.99 -3.27
N GLN A 60 11.67 -7.74 -4.38
CA GLN A 60 12.29 -7.02 -5.50
C GLN A 60 12.62 -5.57 -5.16
N LEU A 61 11.74 -4.87 -4.42
CA LEU A 61 12.04 -3.54 -3.90
C LEU A 61 13.20 -3.56 -2.90
N LEU A 62 13.25 -4.57 -2.03
CA LEU A 62 14.37 -4.77 -1.11
C LEU A 62 15.68 -4.99 -1.87
N GLN A 63 15.66 -5.81 -2.92
CA GLN A 63 16.81 -6.04 -3.79
C GLN A 63 17.30 -4.74 -4.44
N MET A 64 16.38 -3.93 -4.96
CA MET A 64 16.70 -2.62 -5.56
C MET A 64 17.31 -1.67 -4.51
N ARG A 65 16.74 -1.60 -3.31
CA ARG A 65 17.21 -0.74 -2.22
C ARG A 65 18.59 -1.13 -1.72
N LEU A 66 18.84 -2.42 -1.50
CA LEU A 66 20.09 -2.92 -0.95
C LEU A 66 21.20 -3.08 -2.01
N GLY A 67 20.86 -3.17 -3.28
CA GLY A 67 21.80 -3.30 -4.38
C GLY A 67 22.79 -4.45 -4.14
N ARG A 68 24.09 -4.15 -4.11
CA ARG A 68 25.15 -5.16 -3.93
C ARG A 68 25.07 -5.89 -2.59
N SER A 69 24.53 -5.25 -1.55
CA SER A 69 24.40 -5.83 -0.20
C SER A 69 23.28 -6.87 -0.10
N TYR A 70 22.35 -6.92 -1.07
CA TYR A 70 21.20 -7.82 -1.02
C TYR A 70 21.58 -9.29 -0.81
N LYS A 71 22.56 -9.79 -1.58
CA LYS A 71 23.00 -11.20 -1.46
C LYS A 71 23.52 -11.52 -0.06
N THR A 72 24.29 -10.61 0.54
CA THR A 72 24.83 -10.77 1.90
C THR A 72 23.71 -10.79 2.93
N ILE A 73 22.77 -9.82 2.84
CA ILE A 73 21.63 -9.74 3.75
C ILE A 73 20.72 -10.96 3.59
N ARG A 74 20.44 -11.40 2.37
CA ARG A 74 19.61 -12.59 2.10
C ARG A 74 20.19 -13.87 2.72
N ASN A 75 21.51 -13.99 2.83
CA ASN A 75 22.16 -15.12 3.50
C ASN A 75 22.04 -15.03 5.04
N LEU A 76 21.73 -13.88 5.60
CA LEU A 76 21.45 -13.66 7.02
C LEU A 76 19.93 -13.73 7.24
N ARG A 77 19.39 -14.96 7.34
CA ARG A 77 17.94 -15.24 7.31
C ARG A 77 17.11 -14.26 8.15
N SER A 78 17.38 -14.16 9.45
CA SER A 78 16.56 -13.32 10.33
C SER A 78 16.61 -11.84 9.94
N ARG A 79 17.78 -11.33 9.57
CA ARG A 79 17.93 -9.96 9.09
C ARG A 79 17.19 -9.74 7.77
N TYR A 80 17.27 -10.70 6.85
CA TYR A 80 16.53 -10.64 5.59
C TYR A 80 15.02 -10.60 5.84
N LEU A 81 14.48 -11.43 6.74
CA LEU A 81 13.06 -11.42 7.07
C LEU A 81 12.64 -10.09 7.69
N SER A 82 13.43 -9.53 8.60
CA SER A 82 13.13 -8.20 9.18
C SER A 82 13.13 -7.09 8.13
N GLU A 83 14.11 -7.06 7.22
CA GLU A 83 14.16 -6.09 6.12
C GLU A 83 12.97 -6.25 5.16
N LEU A 84 12.58 -7.50 4.85
CA LEU A 84 11.44 -7.79 3.99
C LEU A 84 10.12 -7.34 4.64
N ALA A 85 9.93 -7.64 5.92
CA ALA A 85 8.75 -7.22 6.67
C ALA A 85 8.63 -5.70 6.73
N LEU A 86 9.72 -4.97 6.99
CA LEU A 86 9.72 -3.50 7.00
C LEU A 86 9.34 -2.91 5.65
N VAL A 87 9.82 -3.48 4.54
CA VAL A 87 9.41 -3.05 3.20
C VAL A 87 7.93 -3.34 2.98
N SER A 88 7.47 -4.53 3.35
CA SER A 88 6.08 -4.95 3.20
C SER A 88 5.13 -4.07 4.02
N LEU A 89 5.40 -3.88 5.31
CA LEU A 89 4.63 -3.02 6.20
C LEU A 89 4.51 -1.59 5.65
N ASN A 90 5.62 -1.00 5.22
CA ASN A 90 5.59 0.35 4.65
C ASN A 90 4.87 0.43 3.31
N CYS A 91 4.79 -0.63 2.54
CA CYS A 91 4.05 -0.64 1.29
C CYS A 91 2.54 -0.72 1.48
N CYS A 92 2.07 -1.39 2.52
CA CYS A 92 0.66 -1.66 2.77
C CYS A 92 0.05 -0.76 3.83
N PHE A 93 0.83 -0.41 4.83
CA PHE A 93 0.41 0.28 6.05
C PHE A 93 1.36 1.43 6.32
N GLY A 94 0.90 2.52 6.84
CA GLY A 94 1.80 3.64 7.11
C GLY A 94 1.08 4.96 7.27
N ARG A 95 -0.22 4.88 7.39
CA ARG A 95 -1.07 6.00 7.76
C ARG A 95 -1.54 5.76 9.19
N GLU A 96 -1.23 6.68 10.07
CA GLU A 96 -1.77 6.67 11.43
C GLU A 96 -3.21 7.17 11.36
N ASP A 97 -4.19 6.28 11.53
CA ASP A 97 -5.61 6.64 11.61
C ASP A 97 -6.36 5.75 12.62
N ASP A 98 -7.66 5.89 12.74
CA ASP A 98 -8.48 5.20 13.74
C ASP A 98 -8.95 3.80 13.28
N ILE A 99 -8.50 3.32 12.12
CA ILE A 99 -8.89 2.01 11.58
C ILE A 99 -7.67 1.08 11.64
N PRO A 100 -7.75 -0.05 12.35
CA PRO A 100 -6.61 -0.95 12.47
C PRO A 100 -6.17 -1.50 11.11
N ASP A 101 -4.86 -1.64 10.89
CA ASP A 101 -4.27 -2.25 9.70
C ASP A 101 -4.56 -3.74 9.58
N HIS A 102 -4.91 -4.35 10.71
CA HIS A 102 -5.22 -5.76 10.81
C HIS A 102 -6.34 -5.98 11.82
N GLU A 103 -7.43 -6.61 11.40
CA GLU A 103 -8.60 -6.87 12.24
C GLU A 103 -8.70 -8.34 12.69
N GLY A 104 -7.88 -9.22 12.13
CA GLY A 104 -7.87 -10.66 12.47
C GLY A 104 -7.18 -11.48 11.39
N PRO A 105 -7.08 -12.80 11.55
CA PRO A 105 -6.47 -13.68 10.57
C PRO A 105 -7.06 -13.47 9.17
N GLU A 106 -6.19 -13.25 8.19
CA GLU A 106 -6.55 -13.02 6.78
C GLU A 106 -7.21 -11.66 6.47
N ASP A 107 -7.39 -10.79 7.45
CA ASP A 107 -8.10 -9.50 7.29
C ASP A 107 -7.13 -8.32 7.47
N PHE A 108 -6.46 -7.96 6.37
CA PHE A 108 -5.54 -6.83 6.30
C PHE A 108 -6.17 -5.64 5.59
N ASN A 109 -6.24 -4.51 6.28
CA ASN A 109 -6.73 -3.24 5.76
C ASN A 109 -5.59 -2.47 5.09
N THR A 110 -5.25 -2.83 3.84
CA THR A 110 -4.20 -2.14 3.08
C THR A 110 -4.58 -0.70 2.74
N GLU A 111 -3.60 0.19 2.76
CA GLU A 111 -3.80 1.62 2.62
C GLU A 111 -3.14 2.24 1.39
N ASN A 112 -3.61 3.42 1.04
CA ASN A 112 -2.91 4.30 0.11
C ASN A 112 -1.78 5.05 0.84
N THR A 113 -0.63 4.41 1.00
CA THR A 113 0.49 4.96 1.75
C THR A 113 1.17 6.14 1.04
N HIS A 114 1.72 7.09 1.80
CA HIS A 114 2.53 8.20 1.30
C HIS A 114 3.97 7.74 1.01
N CYS A 115 4.13 6.77 0.10
CA CYS A 115 5.43 6.22 -0.22
C CYS A 115 6.28 7.20 -1.05
N PRO A 116 7.47 7.61 -0.59
CA PRO A 116 8.35 8.50 -1.35
C PRO A 116 8.86 7.87 -2.65
N MET A 117 8.85 6.54 -2.74
CA MET A 117 9.23 5.79 -3.94
C MET A 117 8.12 5.69 -4.99
N ARG A 118 6.89 6.15 -4.68
CA ARG A 118 5.70 5.93 -5.52
C ARG A 118 5.90 6.24 -6.99
N TYR A 119 6.49 7.38 -7.31
CA TYR A 119 6.66 7.83 -8.71
C TYR A 119 7.73 7.05 -9.47
N ASN A 120 8.69 6.45 -8.78
CA ASN A 120 9.81 5.70 -9.35
C ASN A 120 9.72 4.20 -9.10
N CYS A 121 8.69 3.74 -8.37
CA CYS A 121 8.50 2.34 -8.05
C CYS A 121 7.90 1.59 -9.25
N PRO A 122 8.56 0.55 -9.77
CA PRO A 122 8.02 -0.23 -10.88
C PRO A 122 6.77 -1.02 -10.51
N PHE A 123 6.46 -1.12 -9.21
CA PHE A 123 5.32 -1.87 -8.69
C PHE A 123 4.15 -0.99 -8.26
N ASN A 124 4.31 0.29 -8.13
CA ASN A 124 3.31 1.32 -7.73
C ASN A 124 1.85 0.81 -7.66
N GLY A 125 1.52 0.07 -6.60
CA GLY A 125 0.22 -0.56 -6.37
C GLY A 125 -0.12 -1.76 -7.26
N PHE A 126 0.78 -2.19 -8.14
CA PHE A 126 0.53 -3.29 -9.06
C PHE A 126 1.82 -4.08 -9.32
N ASN A 127 1.75 -5.40 -9.20
CA ASN A 127 2.86 -6.27 -9.60
C ASN A 127 2.66 -6.76 -11.06
N PRO A 128 3.47 -6.29 -12.01
CA PRO A 128 3.33 -6.67 -13.41
C PRO A 128 3.58 -8.15 -13.71
N ALA A 129 4.23 -8.89 -12.78
CA ALA A 129 4.46 -10.33 -12.93
C ALA A 129 3.17 -11.16 -12.79
N PHE A 130 2.10 -10.58 -12.21
CA PHE A 130 0.84 -11.26 -11.93
C PHE A 130 -0.32 -10.57 -12.66
N LYS A 131 -0.23 -10.46 -13.97
CA LYS A 131 -1.20 -9.73 -14.81
C LYS A 131 -2.66 -10.13 -14.62
N ASP A 132 -2.91 -11.38 -14.24
CA ASP A 132 -4.26 -11.92 -14.09
C ASP A 132 -4.78 -11.88 -12.64
N LYS A 133 -3.91 -11.57 -11.66
CA LYS A 133 -4.29 -11.42 -10.26
C LYS A 133 -4.15 -9.95 -9.89
N LYS A 134 -5.25 -9.31 -9.62
CA LYS A 134 -5.32 -7.91 -9.16
C LYS A 134 -4.94 -7.82 -7.65
N GLU A 135 -3.83 -8.41 -7.28
CA GLU A 135 -3.30 -8.25 -5.93
C GLU A 135 -2.68 -6.86 -5.83
N VAL A 136 -3.33 -6.03 -5.07
CA VAL A 136 -2.94 -4.65 -4.85
C VAL A 136 -1.99 -4.60 -3.66
N CYS A 137 -0.76 -4.11 -3.91
CA CYS A 137 0.26 -4.10 -2.87
C CYS A 137 0.23 -2.83 -2.00
N CYS A 138 0.11 -1.65 -2.61
CA CYS A 138 0.29 -0.38 -1.89
C CYS A 138 -0.66 0.73 -2.36
N ASN A 139 -1.67 0.40 -3.14
CA ASN A 139 -2.65 1.35 -3.63
C ASN A 139 -3.99 0.65 -3.89
N PRO A 140 -4.81 0.48 -2.85
CA PRO A 140 -6.08 -0.23 -2.92
C PRO A 140 -7.09 0.37 -3.91
N VAL A 141 -6.85 1.57 -4.44
CA VAL A 141 -7.65 2.15 -5.53
C VAL A 141 -7.74 1.21 -6.73
N TYR A 142 -6.72 0.36 -6.95
CA TYR A 142 -6.74 -0.61 -8.04
C TYR A 142 -7.68 -1.80 -7.81
N GLU A 143 -8.01 -2.13 -6.56
CA GLU A 143 -9.01 -3.16 -6.24
C GLU A 143 -10.38 -2.82 -6.81
N CYS A 144 -10.67 -1.53 -6.96
CA CYS A 144 -11.87 -1.03 -7.60
C CYS A 144 -11.87 -1.17 -9.13
N GLY A 145 -10.85 -1.83 -9.71
CA GLY A 145 -10.69 -2.00 -11.14
C GLY A 145 -10.31 -0.73 -11.89
N LEU A 146 -9.85 0.30 -11.19
CA LEU A 146 -9.34 1.52 -11.81
C LEU A 146 -7.96 1.27 -12.43
N THR A 147 -7.69 1.87 -13.59
CA THR A 147 -6.33 1.92 -14.12
C THR A 147 -5.49 2.95 -13.37
N PRO A 148 -4.13 2.91 -13.43
CA PRO A 148 -3.28 3.91 -12.80
C PRO A 148 -3.68 5.36 -13.13
N THR A 149 -3.98 5.64 -14.38
CA THR A 149 -4.43 6.98 -14.81
C THR A 149 -5.80 7.33 -14.22
N GLN A 150 -6.75 6.37 -14.18
CA GLN A 150 -8.05 6.58 -13.55
C GLN A 150 -7.92 6.81 -12.04
N ALA A 151 -7.01 6.09 -11.39
CA ALA A 151 -6.72 6.28 -9.96
C ALA A 151 -6.15 7.69 -9.70
N ALA A 152 -5.23 8.17 -10.52
CA ALA A 152 -4.69 9.52 -10.42
C ALA A 152 -5.79 10.60 -10.58
N VAL A 153 -6.65 10.44 -11.59
CA VAL A 153 -7.79 11.36 -11.79
C VAL A 153 -8.79 11.29 -10.63
N ALA A 154 -9.11 10.09 -10.14
CA ALA A 154 -9.98 9.90 -8.98
C ALA A 154 -9.43 10.60 -7.73
N ASN A 155 -8.13 10.48 -7.51
CA ASN A 155 -7.43 11.14 -6.40
C ASN A 155 -7.52 12.69 -6.52
N MET A 156 -7.26 13.26 -7.70
CA MET A 156 -7.42 14.70 -7.93
C MET A 156 -8.86 15.15 -7.70
N LEU A 157 -9.85 14.39 -8.19
CA LEU A 157 -11.26 14.68 -7.97
C LEU A 157 -11.67 14.70 -6.50
N VAL A 158 -11.02 13.95 -5.64
CA VAL A 158 -11.38 13.83 -4.22
C VAL A 158 -10.58 14.79 -3.33
N ASN A 159 -9.29 14.92 -3.58
CA ASN A 159 -8.37 15.61 -2.67
C ASN A 159 -8.07 17.06 -3.06
N THR A 160 -8.59 17.53 -4.20
CA THR A 160 -8.39 18.92 -4.64
C THR A 160 -9.72 19.59 -4.93
N SER A 161 -9.71 20.92 -5.03
CA SER A 161 -10.84 21.71 -5.51
C SER A 161 -10.79 22.00 -7.01
N LEU A 162 -9.86 21.38 -7.74
CA LEU A 162 -9.66 21.61 -9.16
C LEU A 162 -10.92 21.30 -9.97
N THR A 163 -11.16 22.14 -10.96
CA THR A 163 -12.15 21.90 -12.03
C THR A 163 -11.66 20.80 -12.97
N TYR A 164 -12.52 20.31 -13.83
CA TYR A 164 -12.12 19.29 -14.80
C TYR A 164 -11.14 19.82 -15.84
N GLU A 165 -11.22 21.11 -16.17
CA GLU A 165 -10.29 21.83 -17.03
C GLU A 165 -8.91 21.89 -16.41
N GLU A 166 -8.81 22.29 -15.14
CA GLU A 166 -7.55 22.36 -14.41
C GLU A 166 -6.93 20.98 -14.24
N ILE A 167 -7.73 19.92 -14.00
CA ILE A 167 -7.24 18.54 -13.97
C ILE A 167 -6.71 18.12 -15.35
N ALA A 168 -7.37 18.56 -16.44
CA ALA A 168 -6.91 18.26 -17.80
C ALA A 168 -5.56 18.90 -18.09
N ASP A 169 -5.38 20.15 -17.67
CA ASP A 169 -4.12 20.89 -17.81
C ASP A 169 -3.00 20.21 -17.00
N GLU A 170 -3.27 19.84 -15.74
CA GLU A 170 -2.32 19.15 -14.84
C GLU A 170 -1.91 17.78 -15.39
N MET A 171 -2.84 17.06 -16.02
CA MET A 171 -2.61 15.77 -16.65
C MET A 171 -2.03 15.84 -18.06
N GLY A 172 -1.88 17.04 -18.63
CA GLY A 172 -1.41 17.25 -20.00
C GLY A 172 -2.34 16.63 -21.06
N CYS A 173 -3.66 16.69 -20.85
CA CYS A 173 -4.64 16.09 -21.75
C CYS A 173 -5.85 17.01 -21.99
N SER A 174 -6.77 16.61 -22.86
CA SER A 174 -7.96 17.40 -23.13
C SER A 174 -9.04 17.24 -22.06
N TYR A 175 -9.87 18.26 -21.85
CA TYR A 175 -11.09 18.20 -21.03
C TYR A 175 -11.95 16.98 -21.35
N SER A 176 -12.17 16.70 -22.64
CA SER A 176 -12.97 15.54 -23.09
C SER A 176 -12.39 14.22 -22.58
N ASN A 177 -11.07 14.12 -22.47
CA ASN A 177 -10.40 12.93 -21.91
C ASN A 177 -10.69 12.78 -20.42
N ILE A 178 -10.62 13.86 -19.66
CA ILE A 178 -10.96 13.85 -18.22
C ILE A 178 -12.43 13.52 -17.99
N ASP A 179 -13.35 14.12 -18.76
CA ASP A 179 -14.79 13.83 -18.65
C ASP A 179 -15.10 12.35 -18.97
N ASN A 180 -14.48 11.80 -19.99
CA ASN A 180 -14.60 10.37 -20.31
C ASN A 180 -14.00 9.47 -19.20
N MET A 181 -12.86 9.83 -18.64
CA MET A 181 -12.27 9.10 -17.50
C MET A 181 -13.16 9.17 -16.27
N ARG A 182 -13.69 10.34 -15.92
CA ARG A 182 -14.67 10.53 -14.85
C ARG A 182 -15.88 9.60 -15.02
N LYS A 183 -16.49 9.59 -16.19
CA LYS A 183 -17.64 8.70 -16.48
C LYS A 183 -17.31 7.24 -16.25
N ARG A 184 -16.12 6.79 -16.68
CA ARG A 184 -15.66 5.42 -16.47
C ARG A 184 -15.38 5.11 -15.01
N ILE A 185 -14.77 6.06 -14.27
CA ILE A 185 -14.52 5.94 -12.83
C ILE A 185 -15.85 5.80 -12.09
N PHE A 186 -16.79 6.70 -12.37
CA PHE A 186 -18.09 6.71 -11.73
C PHE A 186 -18.87 5.41 -11.99
N ALA A 187 -18.86 4.92 -13.23
CA ALA A 187 -19.50 3.65 -13.59
C ALA A 187 -18.84 2.44 -12.87
N LYS A 188 -17.51 2.43 -12.75
CA LYS A 188 -16.79 1.34 -12.08
C LYS A 188 -17.03 1.30 -10.57
N LEU A 189 -17.20 2.47 -9.95
CA LEU A 189 -17.40 2.60 -8.51
C LEU A 189 -18.89 2.64 -8.12
N GLY A 190 -19.79 2.68 -9.10
CA GLY A 190 -21.24 2.74 -8.85
C GLY A 190 -21.69 4.06 -8.23
N VAL A 191 -21.00 5.17 -8.52
CA VAL A 191 -21.31 6.50 -8.00
C VAL A 191 -21.77 7.44 -9.11
N ALA A 192 -22.59 8.45 -8.78
CA ALA A 192 -23.13 9.41 -9.74
C ALA A 192 -22.52 10.81 -9.57
N THR A 193 -21.99 11.14 -8.40
CA THR A 193 -21.52 12.49 -8.07
C THR A 193 -20.12 12.49 -7.47
N ARG A 194 -19.44 13.65 -7.53
CA ARG A 194 -18.12 13.85 -6.89
C ARG A 194 -18.16 13.68 -5.36
N PRO A 195 -19.17 14.16 -4.64
CA PRO A 195 -19.32 13.86 -3.21
C PRO A 195 -19.48 12.36 -2.90
N GLU A 196 -20.27 11.62 -3.69
CA GLU A 196 -20.39 10.17 -3.54
C GLU A 196 -19.06 9.45 -3.80
N LEU A 197 -18.32 9.89 -4.84
CA LEU A 197 -16.96 9.41 -5.09
C LEU A 197 -16.07 9.62 -3.87
N MET A 198 -16.08 10.81 -3.29
CA MET A 198 -15.30 11.15 -2.10
C MET A 198 -15.64 10.22 -0.93
N LEU A 199 -16.92 10.03 -0.63
CA LEU A 199 -17.36 9.17 0.46
C LEU A 199 -16.98 7.71 0.21
N THR A 200 -17.14 7.23 -1.03
CA THR A 200 -16.78 5.86 -1.39
C THR A 200 -15.28 5.60 -1.26
N LEU A 201 -14.44 6.51 -1.74
CA LEU A 201 -13.00 6.33 -1.69
C LEU A 201 -12.44 6.52 -0.27
N LYS A 202 -12.97 7.47 0.50
CA LYS A 202 -12.59 7.65 1.92
C LYS A 202 -13.04 6.45 2.76
N GLY A 203 -14.27 5.98 2.58
CA GLY A 203 -14.79 4.82 3.31
C GLY A 203 -14.05 3.51 3.01
N LYS A 204 -13.32 3.47 1.87
CA LYS A 204 -12.44 2.35 1.49
C LYS A 204 -10.96 2.66 1.71
N ARG A 205 -10.60 3.71 2.41
CA ARG A 205 -9.21 4.16 2.65
C ARG A 205 -8.38 4.35 1.34
N LEU A 206 -9.04 4.71 0.24
CA LEU A 206 -8.44 4.74 -1.10
C LEU A 206 -7.84 6.12 -1.46
N VAL A 207 -8.05 7.11 -0.63
CA VAL A 207 -7.58 8.50 -0.82
C VAL A 207 -7.23 9.14 0.51
#